data_6a02474d7c7c0fd41958f2cddcdd0948
#
_entry.id   6a02474d7c7c0fd41958f2cddcdd0948
#
_cell.length_a   1.000
_cell.length_b   1.000
_cell.length_c   1.000
_cell.angle_alpha   90.00
_cell.angle_beta   90.00
_cell.angle_gamma   90.00
#
_symmetry.space_group_name_H-M   'P 1'
#
loop_
_entity.id
_entity.type
_entity.pdbx_description
1 polymer ?
#
loop_
_entity_poly.entity_id
_entity_poly.type
_entity_poly.pdbx_seq_one_letter_code
_entity_poly.pdbx_strand_id
1 'polypeptide(L)'
;SKLGSKAKQDTKDFFAPSSLFEKLGLRYIGPIDGHDVQQLTHHLEFAKTAKEPLVLHVLTKKGKGYEIAENHPERFHGASPFDPDTGHAKAKKDNAVLQYQDAFGQGIAKLAGQDCRIVGITAAMPGGTGLSALKKVSESRFFDVGIAEEHAVLFAAGMAARGMRPV
;
A
#
# COMPACT_ATOMS: atom_id res chain seq x y z
N SER A 1 22.68 -23.80 -26.48
CA SER A 1 22.92 -23.05 -27.73
C SER A 1 22.88 -21.56 -27.45
N LYS A 2 23.79 -20.79 -28.03
CA LYS A 2 23.93 -19.32 -27.80
C LYS A 2 22.66 -18.53 -28.16
N LEU A 3 21.77 -19.02 -29.02
CA LEU A 3 20.50 -18.37 -29.37
C LEU A 3 19.49 -18.43 -28.20
N GLY A 4 19.39 -19.54 -27.48
CA GLY A 4 18.45 -19.69 -26.39
C GLY A 4 18.82 -18.89 -25.12
N SER A 5 20.12 -18.64 -24.90
CA SER A 5 20.57 -17.79 -23.79
C SER A 5 20.32 -16.31 -24.09
N LYS A 6 20.49 -15.88 -25.35
CA LYS A 6 20.24 -14.49 -25.76
C LYS A 6 18.74 -14.17 -25.68
N ALA A 7 17.87 -15.05 -26.18
CA ALA A 7 16.41 -14.86 -26.08
C ALA A 7 15.89 -14.83 -24.62
N LYS A 8 16.50 -15.61 -23.70
CA LYS A 8 16.19 -15.55 -22.27
C LYS A 8 16.69 -14.26 -21.61
N GLN A 9 17.82 -13.73 -22.04
CA GLN A 9 18.36 -12.46 -21.55
C GLN A 9 17.48 -11.30 -22.03
N ASP A 10 17.18 -11.26 -23.34
CA ASP A 10 16.32 -10.24 -23.96
C ASP A 10 14.91 -10.19 -23.33
N THR A 11 14.34 -11.36 -22.92
CA THR A 11 13.07 -11.40 -22.21
C THR A 11 13.18 -10.91 -20.76
N LYS A 12 14.26 -11.18 -20.05
CA LYS A 12 14.50 -10.65 -18.70
C LYS A 12 14.70 -9.13 -18.73
N ASP A 13 15.46 -8.65 -19.71
CA ASP A 13 15.72 -7.22 -19.87
C ASP A 13 14.46 -6.46 -20.32
N PHE A 14 13.54 -7.12 -21.03
CA PHE A 14 12.24 -6.55 -21.42
C PHE A 14 11.33 -6.26 -20.21
N PHE A 15 11.38 -7.12 -19.19
CA PHE A 15 10.59 -6.98 -17.96
C PHE A 15 11.33 -6.28 -16.84
N ALA A 16 12.58 -5.85 -17.05
CA ALA A 16 13.29 -5.03 -16.08
C ALA A 16 12.64 -3.63 -16.00
N PRO A 17 12.41 -3.09 -14.79
CA PRO A 17 11.84 -1.75 -14.64
C PRO A 17 12.58 -0.67 -15.44
N SER A 18 13.91 -0.79 -15.56
CA SER A 18 14.77 0.09 -16.36
C SER A 18 14.33 0.14 -17.81
N SER A 19 14.06 -1.01 -18.44
CA SER A 19 13.75 -1.06 -19.88
C SER A 19 12.42 -0.38 -20.23
N LEU A 20 11.44 -0.40 -19.32
CA LEU A 20 10.17 0.30 -19.52
C LEU A 20 10.39 1.82 -19.57
N PHE A 21 11.07 2.35 -18.57
CA PHE A 21 11.31 3.79 -18.47
C PHE A 21 12.21 4.32 -19.60
N GLU A 22 13.24 3.56 -19.97
CA GLU A 22 14.12 3.90 -21.09
C GLU A 22 13.38 3.93 -22.44
N LYS A 23 12.45 3.01 -22.67
CA LYS A 23 11.60 3.02 -23.87
C LYS A 23 10.63 4.21 -23.91
N LEU A 24 10.28 4.77 -22.76
CA LEU A 24 9.51 6.01 -22.64
C LEU A 24 10.38 7.27 -22.78
N GLY A 25 11.67 7.14 -23.07
CA GLY A 25 12.60 8.26 -23.21
C GLY A 25 13.08 8.84 -21.88
N LEU A 26 12.92 8.11 -20.78
CA LEU A 26 13.38 8.49 -19.46
C LEU A 26 14.73 7.81 -19.15
N ARG A 27 15.66 8.55 -18.59
CA ARG A 27 16.87 7.95 -18.04
C ARG A 27 16.56 7.27 -16.73
N TYR A 28 16.89 5.99 -16.60
CA TYR A 28 16.67 5.24 -15.37
C TYR A 28 17.96 5.10 -14.56
N ILE A 29 17.88 5.37 -13.25
CA ILE A 29 18.97 5.22 -12.29
C ILE A 29 18.42 4.39 -11.10
N GLY A 30 19.09 3.30 -10.78
CA GLY A 30 18.74 2.47 -9.65
C GLY A 30 18.54 0.98 -10.02
N PRO A 31 17.98 0.19 -9.10
CA PRO A 31 17.55 0.62 -7.76
C PRO A 31 18.73 0.96 -6.84
N ILE A 32 18.56 1.98 -6.00
CA ILE A 32 19.54 2.38 -4.97
C ILE A 32 18.94 2.21 -3.57
N ASP A 33 19.77 2.01 -2.55
CA ASP A 33 19.33 1.97 -1.16
C ASP A 33 18.98 3.38 -0.67
N GLY A 34 17.70 3.64 -0.39
CA GLY A 34 17.23 4.92 0.13
C GLY A 34 17.58 5.18 1.59
N HIS A 35 18.13 4.19 2.30
CA HIS A 35 18.64 4.36 3.67
C HIS A 35 20.15 4.67 3.69
N ASP A 36 20.83 4.53 2.57
CA ASP A 36 22.19 5.03 2.38
C ASP A 36 22.13 6.50 1.96
N VAL A 37 22.26 7.39 2.94
CA VAL A 37 22.17 8.85 2.72
C VAL A 37 23.28 9.35 1.82
N GLN A 38 24.48 8.78 1.88
CA GLN A 38 25.61 9.20 1.04
C GLN A 38 25.35 8.85 -0.42
N GLN A 39 24.94 7.61 -0.69
CA GLN A 39 24.57 7.16 -2.02
C GLN A 39 23.41 7.98 -2.59
N LEU A 40 22.37 8.20 -1.78
CA LEU A 40 21.20 8.99 -2.18
C LEU A 40 21.60 10.43 -2.55
N THR A 41 22.40 11.08 -1.69
CA THR A 41 22.88 12.46 -1.94
C THR A 41 23.67 12.52 -3.24
N HIS A 42 24.59 11.59 -3.46
CA HIS A 42 25.39 11.54 -4.70
C HIS A 42 24.49 11.47 -5.96
N HIS A 43 23.50 10.58 -5.95
CA HIS A 43 22.58 10.45 -7.08
C HIS A 43 21.65 11.67 -7.25
N LEU A 44 21.23 12.32 -6.17
CA LEU A 44 20.46 13.55 -6.24
C LEU A 44 21.28 14.73 -6.78
N GLU A 45 22.55 14.84 -6.42
CA GLU A 45 23.46 15.85 -7.00
C GLU A 45 23.65 15.62 -8.51
N PHE A 46 23.84 14.39 -8.91
CA PHE A 46 23.86 14.03 -10.33
C PHE A 46 22.55 14.41 -11.03
N ALA A 47 21.40 14.07 -10.44
CA ALA A 47 20.08 14.37 -10.99
C ALA A 47 19.85 15.88 -11.21
N LYS A 48 20.39 16.74 -10.34
CA LYS A 48 20.33 18.21 -10.51
C LYS A 48 21.06 18.71 -11.77
N THR A 49 22.03 17.99 -12.25
CA THR A 49 22.83 18.36 -13.44
C THR A 49 22.30 17.74 -14.73
N ALA A 50 21.38 16.78 -14.63
CA ALA A 50 20.79 16.11 -15.78
C ALA A 50 19.93 17.10 -16.59
N LYS A 51 20.06 17.04 -17.91
CA LYS A 51 19.29 17.88 -18.85
C LYS A 51 18.06 17.14 -19.40
N GLU A 52 18.06 15.83 -19.29
CA GLU A 52 16.95 14.94 -19.66
C GLU A 52 16.12 14.56 -18.44
N PRO A 53 14.82 14.24 -18.62
CA PRO A 53 14.00 13.70 -17.56
C PRO A 53 14.55 12.32 -17.12
N LEU A 54 14.59 12.09 -15.81
CA LEU A 54 15.10 10.86 -15.24
C LEU A 54 14.17 10.28 -14.17
N VAL A 55 14.25 8.97 -14.00
CA VAL A 55 13.65 8.22 -12.90
C VAL A 55 14.77 7.77 -11.98
N LEU A 56 14.76 8.23 -10.74
CA LEU A 56 15.61 7.73 -9.68
C LEU A 56 14.82 6.70 -8.85
N HIS A 57 15.14 5.43 -9.03
CA HIS A 57 14.46 4.34 -8.30
C HIS A 57 15.15 4.10 -6.96
N VAL A 58 14.46 4.48 -5.90
CA VAL A 58 14.96 4.40 -4.53
C VAL A 58 14.19 3.32 -3.77
N LEU A 59 14.89 2.33 -3.21
CA LEU A 59 14.30 1.29 -2.37
C LEU A 59 14.39 1.70 -0.91
N THR A 60 13.26 1.62 -0.22
CA THR A 60 13.19 1.89 1.22
C THR A 60 12.44 0.78 1.93
N LYS A 61 12.77 0.56 3.19
CA LYS A 61 12.00 -0.29 4.11
C LYS A 61 11.26 0.61 5.10
N LYS A 62 9.93 0.54 5.09
CA LYS A 62 9.09 1.32 5.99
C LYS A 62 9.38 0.95 7.44
N GLY A 63 9.62 1.94 8.30
CA GLY A 63 9.98 1.72 9.69
C GLY A 63 11.46 1.39 9.95
N LYS A 64 12.32 1.47 8.93
CA LYS A 64 13.75 1.15 9.02
C LYS A 64 14.42 1.83 10.22
N GLY A 65 15.12 1.01 11.04
CA GLY A 65 15.83 1.45 12.24
C GLY A 65 15.02 1.30 13.53
N TYR A 66 13.75 0.90 13.42
CA TYR A 66 12.91 0.56 14.57
C TYR A 66 12.21 -0.78 14.31
N GLU A 67 12.73 -1.86 14.88
CA GLU A 67 12.35 -3.24 14.58
C GLU A 67 10.83 -3.48 14.73
N ILE A 68 10.21 -2.90 15.74
CA ILE A 68 8.76 -3.03 15.96
C ILE A 68 7.98 -2.40 14.80
N ALA A 69 8.44 -1.26 14.27
CA ALA A 69 7.81 -0.61 13.13
C ALA A 69 8.11 -1.35 11.81
N GLU A 70 9.29 -1.94 11.68
CA GLU A 70 9.64 -2.77 10.51
C GLU A 70 8.72 -3.99 10.40
N ASN A 71 8.34 -4.57 11.54
CA ASN A 71 7.44 -5.72 11.60
C ASN A 71 5.95 -5.35 11.51
N HIS A 72 5.60 -4.09 11.80
CA HIS A 72 4.22 -3.58 11.78
C HIS A 72 4.11 -2.22 11.09
N PRO A 73 4.52 -2.10 9.81
CA PRO A 73 4.68 -0.81 9.13
C PRO A 73 3.37 -0.01 9.01
N GLU A 74 2.23 -0.68 8.87
CA GLU A 74 0.92 -0.01 8.78
C GLU A 74 0.53 0.67 10.10
N ARG A 75 0.80 0.01 11.23
CA ARG A 75 0.51 0.53 12.57
C ARG A 75 1.27 1.82 12.86
N PHE A 76 2.49 1.94 12.36
CA PHE A 76 3.38 3.08 12.60
C PHE A 76 3.33 4.13 11.49
N HIS A 77 2.51 3.95 10.45
CA HIS A 77 2.38 4.93 9.39
C HIS A 77 1.70 6.24 9.84
N GLY A 78 0.79 6.17 10.81
CA GLY A 78 0.11 7.32 11.42
C GLY A 78 -0.06 7.06 12.91
N ALA A 79 1.05 6.75 13.60
CA ALA A 79 1.00 6.33 14.98
C ALA A 79 0.55 7.45 15.92
N SER A 80 -0.42 7.17 16.79
CA SER A 80 -0.68 7.92 17.99
C SER A 80 0.54 7.83 18.94
N PRO A 81 0.69 8.71 19.94
CA PRO A 81 1.76 8.60 20.92
C PRO A 81 1.85 7.19 21.49
N PHE A 82 3.03 6.61 21.46
CA PHE A 82 3.30 5.23 21.89
C PHE A 82 4.55 5.19 22.79
N ASP A 83 4.73 4.07 23.46
CA ASP A 83 5.92 3.75 24.22
C ASP A 83 6.99 3.20 23.25
N PRO A 84 8.18 3.83 23.13
CA PRO A 84 9.21 3.43 22.19
C PRO A 84 9.79 2.02 22.46
N ASP A 85 9.81 1.58 23.71
CA ASP A 85 10.42 0.30 24.09
C ASP A 85 9.50 -0.88 23.73
N THR A 86 8.19 -0.68 23.85
CA THR A 86 7.19 -1.73 23.64
C THR A 86 6.39 -1.57 22.35
N GLY A 87 6.43 -0.38 21.73
CA GLY A 87 5.58 -0.03 20.61
C GLY A 87 4.09 0.09 20.93
N HIS A 88 3.68 -0.09 22.19
CA HIS A 88 2.26 0.02 22.57
C HIS A 88 1.79 1.46 22.57
N ALA A 89 0.60 1.70 22.02
CA ALA A 89 -0.03 3.01 22.09
C ALA A 89 -0.23 3.41 23.57
N LYS A 90 0.12 4.65 23.92
CA LYS A 90 -0.22 5.20 25.23
C LYS A 90 -1.74 5.24 25.36
N ALA A 91 -2.27 4.74 26.47
CA ALA A 91 -3.71 4.65 26.71
C ALA A 91 -4.37 6.01 26.43
N LYS A 92 -5.40 6.00 25.58
CA LYS A 92 -6.31 7.15 25.49
C LYS A 92 -7.02 7.27 26.85
N LYS A 93 -7.18 8.49 27.37
CA LYS A 93 -7.99 8.72 28.56
C LYS A 93 -9.37 8.07 28.37
N ASP A 94 -9.93 7.50 29.44
CA ASP A 94 -11.16 6.68 29.46
C ASP A 94 -12.46 7.33 28.91
N ASN A 95 -12.39 8.57 28.42
CA ASN A 95 -13.50 9.28 27.77
C ASN A 95 -13.39 9.29 26.24
N ALA A 96 -12.91 8.22 25.62
CA ALA A 96 -12.83 8.15 24.17
C ALA A 96 -14.24 8.11 23.56
N VAL A 97 -14.66 9.24 23.01
CA VAL A 97 -15.86 9.30 22.17
C VAL A 97 -15.69 8.32 21.02
N LEU A 98 -16.72 7.51 20.75
CA LEU A 98 -16.74 6.58 19.62
C LEU A 98 -16.50 7.36 18.31
N GLN A 99 -15.48 6.97 17.58
CA GLN A 99 -15.17 7.62 16.29
C GLN A 99 -16.19 7.17 15.24
N TYR A 100 -16.44 8.00 14.21
CA TYR A 100 -17.39 7.68 13.15
C TYR A 100 -17.06 6.38 12.44
N GLN A 101 -15.78 6.13 12.12
CA GLN A 101 -15.34 4.89 11.49
C GLN A 101 -15.60 3.65 12.36
N ASP A 102 -15.52 3.78 13.69
CA ASP A 102 -15.77 2.67 14.60
C ASP A 102 -17.27 2.37 14.67
N ALA A 103 -18.11 3.42 14.74
CA ALA A 103 -19.56 3.29 14.71
C ALA A 103 -20.04 2.68 13.39
N PHE A 104 -19.50 3.17 12.26
CA PHE A 104 -19.77 2.60 10.94
C PHE A 104 -19.32 1.14 10.87
N GLY A 105 -18.09 0.84 11.29
CA GLY A 105 -17.54 -0.52 11.27
C GLY A 105 -18.38 -1.52 12.05
N GLN A 106 -18.85 -1.15 13.26
CA GLN A 106 -19.74 -1.98 14.05
C GLN A 106 -21.10 -2.19 13.37
N GLY A 107 -21.66 -1.13 12.81
CA GLY A 107 -22.94 -1.18 12.09
C GLY A 107 -22.87 -2.08 10.86
N ILE A 108 -21.85 -1.90 10.01
CA ILE A 108 -21.70 -2.68 8.78
C ILE A 108 -21.38 -4.14 9.07
N ALA A 109 -20.59 -4.43 10.10
CA ALA A 109 -20.32 -5.80 10.53
C ALA A 109 -21.60 -6.52 10.97
N LYS A 110 -22.46 -5.84 11.75
CA LYS A 110 -23.77 -6.36 12.17
C LYS A 110 -24.67 -6.65 10.97
N LEU A 111 -24.77 -5.71 10.03
CA LEU A 111 -25.59 -5.87 8.81
C LEU A 111 -25.05 -6.99 7.92
N ALA A 112 -23.72 -7.09 7.75
CA ALA A 112 -23.08 -8.15 6.97
C ALA A 112 -23.29 -9.55 7.56
N GLY A 113 -23.49 -9.65 8.87
CA GLY A 113 -23.92 -10.90 9.53
C GLY A 113 -25.35 -11.30 9.19
N GLN A 114 -26.21 -10.37 8.78
CA GLN A 114 -27.61 -10.59 8.45
C GLN A 114 -27.88 -10.68 6.94
N ASP A 115 -27.05 -10.01 6.12
CA ASP A 115 -27.19 -10.01 4.67
C ASP A 115 -25.85 -10.37 4.01
N CYS A 116 -25.81 -11.55 3.40
CA CYS A 116 -24.63 -12.07 2.73
C CYS A 116 -24.23 -11.29 1.46
N ARG A 117 -25.09 -10.42 0.95
CA ARG A 117 -24.80 -9.58 -0.21
C ARG A 117 -23.91 -8.39 0.12
N ILE A 118 -23.80 -8.03 1.40
CA ILE A 118 -22.95 -6.90 1.82
C ILE A 118 -21.49 -7.31 1.68
N VAL A 119 -20.74 -6.51 0.93
CA VAL A 119 -19.29 -6.62 0.70
C VAL A 119 -18.61 -5.31 1.00
N GLY A 120 -17.45 -5.36 1.63
CA GLY A 120 -16.64 -4.19 1.93
C GLY A 120 -15.49 -4.05 0.92
N ILE A 121 -15.30 -2.84 0.41
CA ILE A 121 -14.21 -2.51 -0.51
C ILE A 121 -13.45 -1.31 0.05
N THR A 122 -12.15 -1.41 0.15
CA THR A 122 -11.28 -0.30 0.59
C THR A 122 -10.09 -0.15 -0.32
N ALA A 123 -9.53 1.06 -0.38
CA ALA A 123 -8.30 1.37 -1.11
C ALA A 123 -7.17 1.62 -0.10
N ALA A 124 -6.53 0.53 0.37
CA ALA A 124 -5.42 0.50 1.32
C ALA A 124 -5.71 1.14 2.70
N MET A 125 -7.01 1.24 3.09
CA MET A 125 -7.40 1.90 4.35
C MET A 125 -8.37 1.08 5.21
N PRO A 126 -8.12 -0.21 5.48
CA PRO A 126 -9.09 -1.06 6.19
C PRO A 126 -9.42 -0.58 7.61
N GLY A 127 -8.45 -0.02 8.33
CA GLY A 127 -8.64 0.55 9.67
C GLY A 127 -9.32 1.91 9.64
N GLY A 128 -8.88 2.79 8.73
CA GLY A 128 -9.38 4.16 8.61
C GLY A 128 -10.84 4.25 8.14
N THR A 129 -11.30 3.26 7.39
CA THR A 129 -12.70 3.14 6.95
C THR A 129 -13.60 2.37 7.92
N GLY A 130 -13.01 1.69 8.92
CA GLY A 130 -13.76 0.81 9.83
C GLY A 130 -14.09 -0.57 9.23
N LEU A 131 -13.76 -0.83 7.97
CA LEU A 131 -14.07 -2.09 7.28
C LEU A 131 -13.31 -3.31 7.82
N SER A 132 -12.30 -3.10 8.65
CA SER A 132 -11.64 -4.18 9.41
C SER A 132 -12.64 -4.98 10.27
N ALA A 133 -13.75 -4.37 10.70
CA ALA A 133 -14.80 -5.04 11.44
C ALA A 133 -15.57 -6.02 10.54
N LEU A 134 -15.88 -5.64 9.31
CA LEU A 134 -16.52 -6.53 8.32
C LEU A 134 -15.60 -7.69 7.93
N LYS A 135 -14.28 -7.42 7.75
CA LYS A 135 -13.29 -8.47 7.47
C LYS A 135 -13.33 -9.59 8.52
N LYS A 136 -13.49 -9.25 9.80
CA LYS A 136 -13.60 -10.23 10.89
C LYS A 136 -14.86 -11.08 10.79
N VAL A 137 -15.95 -10.57 10.23
CA VAL A 137 -17.21 -11.32 10.02
C VAL A 137 -17.09 -12.25 8.81
N SER A 138 -16.51 -11.77 7.73
CA SER A 138 -16.32 -12.55 6.51
C SER A 138 -15.16 -12.01 5.69
N GLU A 139 -14.04 -12.72 5.71
CA GLU A 139 -12.86 -12.37 4.94
C GLU A 139 -13.11 -12.43 3.43
N SER A 140 -13.91 -13.38 2.98
CA SER A 140 -14.27 -13.55 1.55
C SER A 140 -15.13 -12.43 0.97
N ARG A 141 -15.69 -11.57 1.81
CA ARG A 141 -16.49 -10.41 1.43
C ARG A 141 -15.82 -9.09 1.72
N PHE A 142 -14.53 -9.12 1.98
CA PHE A 142 -13.69 -7.95 2.18
C PHE A 142 -12.63 -7.90 1.09
N PHE A 143 -12.52 -6.75 0.42
CA PHE A 143 -11.59 -6.51 -0.68
C PHE A 143 -10.79 -5.25 -0.41
N ASP A 144 -9.48 -5.38 -0.42
CA ASP A 144 -8.56 -4.25 -0.43
C ASP A 144 -7.91 -4.18 -1.82
N VAL A 145 -8.22 -3.14 -2.56
CA VAL A 145 -7.74 -2.96 -3.93
C VAL A 145 -6.40 -2.21 -4.01
N GLY A 146 -5.78 -1.93 -2.86
CA GLY A 146 -4.61 -1.07 -2.79
C GLY A 146 -4.96 0.40 -3.03
N ILE A 147 -3.98 1.24 -3.35
CA ILE A 147 -4.22 2.66 -3.63
C ILE A 147 -4.72 2.81 -5.08
N ALA A 148 -5.98 2.40 -5.30
CA ALA A 148 -6.62 2.37 -6.62
C ALA A 148 -8.13 2.67 -6.47
N GLU A 149 -8.46 3.90 -6.09
CA GLU A 149 -9.81 4.33 -5.76
C GLU A 149 -10.77 4.20 -6.94
N GLU A 150 -10.32 4.54 -8.14
CA GLU A 150 -11.12 4.39 -9.38
C GLU A 150 -11.47 2.92 -9.63
N HIS A 151 -10.52 2.02 -9.38
CA HIS A 151 -10.77 0.59 -9.49
C HIS A 151 -11.77 0.10 -8.43
N ALA A 152 -11.70 0.62 -7.20
CA ALA A 152 -12.67 0.31 -6.16
C ALA A 152 -14.10 0.63 -6.60
N VAL A 153 -14.32 1.80 -7.22
CA VAL A 153 -15.64 2.22 -7.72
C VAL A 153 -16.12 1.34 -8.87
N LEU A 154 -15.23 1.02 -9.84
CA LEU A 154 -15.58 0.13 -10.96
C LEU A 154 -15.91 -1.27 -10.48
N PHE A 155 -15.15 -1.79 -9.53
CA PHE A 155 -15.36 -3.10 -8.93
C PHE A 155 -16.69 -3.16 -8.16
N ALA A 156 -16.98 -2.10 -7.38
CA ALA A 156 -18.26 -1.94 -6.69
C ALA A 156 -19.44 -1.92 -7.66
N ALA A 157 -19.32 -1.18 -8.76
CA ALA A 157 -20.36 -1.10 -9.79
C ALA A 157 -20.67 -2.47 -10.42
N GLY A 158 -19.63 -3.25 -10.74
CA GLY A 158 -19.79 -4.61 -11.25
C GLY A 158 -20.47 -5.55 -10.26
N MET A 159 -20.11 -5.48 -8.98
CA MET A 159 -20.75 -6.25 -7.90
C MET A 159 -22.21 -5.85 -7.71
N ALA A 160 -22.51 -4.54 -7.70
CA ALA A 160 -23.87 -4.02 -7.56
C ALA A 160 -24.78 -4.49 -8.72
N ALA A 161 -24.26 -4.49 -9.96
CA ALA A 161 -24.97 -4.99 -11.12
C ALA A 161 -25.33 -6.50 -11.02
N ARG A 162 -24.60 -7.24 -10.19
CA ARG A 162 -24.84 -8.66 -9.90
C ARG A 162 -25.64 -8.90 -8.60
N GLY A 163 -26.22 -7.83 -8.03
CA GLY A 163 -27.10 -7.91 -6.84
C GLY A 163 -26.37 -7.87 -5.51
N MET A 164 -25.07 -7.66 -5.48
CA MET A 164 -24.33 -7.42 -4.26
C MET A 164 -24.58 -5.99 -3.73
N ARG A 165 -24.25 -5.76 -2.48
CA ARG A 165 -24.35 -4.46 -1.79
C ARG A 165 -22.97 -3.99 -1.36
N PRO A 166 -22.17 -3.45 -2.28
CA PRO A 166 -20.82 -2.96 -1.97
C PRO A 166 -20.89 -1.68 -1.13
N VAL A 167 -19.97 -1.59 -0.17
CA VAL A 167 -19.80 -0.48 0.76
C VAL A 167 -18.33 -0.07 0.77
#